data_565c764b02a1fd45c7e3f092414192b9
#
_entry.id   565c764b02a1fd45c7e3f092414192b9
#
_cell.length_a   1.000
_cell.length_b   1.000
_cell.length_c   1.000
_cell.angle_alpha   90.00
_cell.angle_beta   90.00
_cell.angle_gamma   90.00
#
_symmetry.space_group_name_H-M   'P 1'
#
loop_
_entity.id
_entity.type
_entity.pdbx_description
1 polymer ?
#
loop_
_entity_poly.entity_id
_entity_poly.type
_entity_poly.pdbx_seq_one_letter_code
_entity_poly.pdbx_strand_id
1 'polypeptide(L)'
;MRRELATSTMSLSYDDSVQALFRDGEEPVPSVRRLGELEDVVLDRDFFSRAAKDVILYYMFRDLHRREDEELFRGNGIRYDVTIIPPRNLGLEYVKTAGHYHPEASASMSYTEIYEVLNGKAHYLLQKAEGNRITDVLLVEAVKGDKVIIPPNYGHVTINPSDETLIMTNLVSGRFESVYVPYRNRSGAAYYELKDGSFRKNENYGRLPPLRQIMAEKRKWLPREMDLYTLFVTTPGLFKFLNDPSEYSQLST
;
A
#
# COMPACT_ATOMS: atom_id res chain seq x y z
N MET A 1 -9.54 5.08 22.16
CA MET A 1 -8.30 5.08 22.97
C MET A 1 -7.14 5.30 22.02
N ARG A 2 -6.31 6.28 22.31
CA ARG A 2 -5.12 6.60 21.52
C ARG A 2 -4.05 5.52 21.70
N ARG A 3 -3.57 4.93 20.59
CA ARG A 3 -2.51 3.92 20.57
C ARG A 3 -1.25 4.49 19.94
N GLU A 4 -0.10 4.19 20.52
CA GLU A 4 1.19 4.49 19.91
C GLU A 4 1.45 3.49 18.77
N LEU A 5 1.82 4.02 17.60
CA LEU A 5 2.09 3.19 16.41
C LEU A 5 3.55 2.79 16.29
N ALA A 6 4.41 3.37 17.05
CA ALA A 6 5.85 3.42 17.02
C ALA A 6 6.34 4.63 16.27
N THR A 7 7.47 5.07 16.75
CA THR A 7 8.63 5.40 15.94
C THR A 7 9.65 6.02 16.87
N SER A 8 10.87 5.60 16.77
CA SER A 8 11.95 6.11 17.60
C SER A 8 12.36 7.55 17.23
N THR A 9 12.01 7.98 16.02
CA THR A 9 12.41 9.30 15.49
C THR A 9 11.24 10.27 15.39
N MET A 10 10.09 9.83 14.85
CA MET A 10 8.88 10.63 14.70
C MET A 10 7.75 9.97 15.49
N SER A 11 7.13 10.67 16.45
CA SER A 11 6.01 10.12 17.20
C SER A 11 4.77 10.02 16.33
N LEU A 12 4.27 8.81 16.12
CA LEU A 12 2.97 8.54 15.48
C LEU A 12 2.03 7.84 16.46
N SER A 13 0.82 8.35 16.54
CA SER A 13 -0.25 7.69 17.30
C SER A 13 -1.60 7.85 16.61
N TYR A 14 -2.50 6.92 16.87
CA TYR A 14 -3.83 6.88 16.26
C TYR A 14 -4.92 6.69 17.30
N ASP A 15 -6.00 7.44 17.19
CA ASP A 15 -7.20 7.27 18.03
C ASP A 15 -8.36 6.72 17.19
N ASP A 16 -8.71 5.45 17.44
CA ASP A 16 -9.81 4.77 16.74
C ASP A 16 -11.16 5.42 16.98
N SER A 17 -11.37 6.07 18.15
CA SER A 17 -12.68 6.63 18.51
C SER A 17 -13.05 7.86 17.69
N VAL A 18 -12.05 8.61 17.22
CA VAL A 18 -12.20 9.80 16.38
C VAL A 18 -11.59 9.64 15.00
N GLN A 19 -10.95 8.49 14.74
CA GLN A 19 -10.26 8.16 13.51
C GLN A 19 -9.19 9.20 13.11
N ALA A 20 -8.47 9.71 14.09
CA ALA A 20 -7.44 10.74 13.93
C ALA A 20 -6.02 10.17 14.10
N LEU A 21 -5.13 10.54 13.17
CA LEU A 21 -3.68 10.33 13.27
C LEU A 21 -3.05 11.57 13.93
N PHE A 22 -2.06 11.33 14.78
CA PHE A 22 -1.25 12.39 15.36
C PHE A 22 0.22 12.13 15.04
N ARG A 23 0.89 13.17 14.56
CA ARG A 23 2.33 13.22 14.31
C ARG A 23 2.96 14.27 15.23
N ASP A 24 3.86 13.86 16.11
CA ASP A 24 4.52 14.76 17.08
C ASP A 24 3.54 15.65 17.86
N GLY A 25 2.32 15.12 18.13
CA GLY A 25 1.25 15.83 18.81
C GLY A 25 0.34 16.67 17.91
N GLU A 26 0.70 16.93 16.68
CA GLU A 26 -0.14 17.60 15.67
C GLU A 26 -1.07 16.61 14.97
N GLU A 27 -2.26 17.06 14.58
CA GLU A 27 -3.24 16.30 13.81
C GLU A 27 -3.18 16.71 12.33
N PRO A 28 -2.49 15.94 11.47
CA PRO A 28 -2.45 16.22 10.03
C PRO A 28 -3.80 15.93 9.38
N VAL A 29 -4.14 16.69 8.35
CA VAL A 29 -5.39 16.52 7.61
C VAL A 29 -5.21 15.46 6.52
N PRO A 30 -5.99 14.37 6.51
CA PRO A 30 -5.92 13.35 5.47
C PRO A 30 -6.65 13.76 4.19
N SER A 31 -6.20 13.24 3.06
CA SER A 31 -7.09 12.98 1.94
C SER A 31 -7.84 11.66 2.22
N VAL A 32 -9.06 11.56 1.71
CA VAL A 32 -9.89 10.36 1.95
C VAL A 32 -10.26 9.69 0.63
N ARG A 33 -10.49 8.39 0.69
CA ARG A 33 -11.06 7.63 -0.41
C ARG A 33 -12.44 7.14 -0.01
N ARG A 34 -13.44 7.48 -0.82
CA ARG A 34 -14.84 7.11 -0.59
C ARG A 34 -15.25 5.92 -1.46
N LEU A 35 -16.30 5.21 -1.06
CA LEU A 35 -16.82 4.07 -1.80
C LEU A 35 -17.16 4.42 -3.26
N GLY A 36 -17.78 5.57 -3.50
CA GLY A 36 -18.10 6.02 -4.86
C GLY A 36 -16.91 6.12 -5.81
N GLU A 37 -15.72 6.40 -5.28
CA GLU A 37 -14.48 6.50 -6.07
C GLU A 37 -13.87 5.13 -6.43
N LEU A 38 -14.38 4.03 -5.84
CA LEU A 38 -14.01 2.66 -6.16
C LEU A 38 -15.01 1.97 -7.06
N GLU A 39 -15.96 2.68 -7.65
CA GLU A 39 -17.01 2.10 -8.49
C GLU A 39 -16.49 1.07 -9.49
N ASP A 40 -15.46 1.43 -10.23
CA ASP A 40 -14.92 0.59 -11.30
C ASP A 40 -14.19 -0.68 -10.79
N VAL A 41 -13.90 -0.79 -9.50
CA VAL A 41 -13.04 -1.87 -8.96
C VAL A 41 -13.70 -2.72 -7.86
N VAL A 42 -14.95 -2.42 -7.49
CA VAL A 42 -15.73 -3.23 -6.53
C VAL A 42 -16.35 -4.42 -7.26
N LEU A 43 -16.14 -5.64 -6.71
CA LEU A 43 -16.66 -6.89 -7.27
C LEU A 43 -18.19 -6.99 -7.16
N ASP A 44 -18.74 -6.70 -5.98
CA ASP A 44 -20.17 -6.85 -5.67
C ASP A 44 -20.96 -5.62 -6.14
N ARG A 45 -21.48 -5.71 -7.37
CA ARG A 45 -22.27 -4.61 -8.00
C ARG A 45 -23.61 -4.37 -7.29
N ASP A 46 -24.21 -5.41 -6.74
CA ASP A 46 -25.48 -5.30 -6.01
C ASP A 46 -25.27 -4.60 -4.67
N PHE A 47 -24.22 -4.92 -3.96
CA PHE A 47 -23.79 -4.17 -2.78
C PHE A 47 -23.51 -2.72 -3.16
N PHE A 48 -22.67 -2.49 -4.17
CA PHE A 48 -22.31 -1.15 -4.59
C PHE A 48 -23.53 -0.30 -4.93
N SER A 49 -24.50 -0.83 -5.67
CA SER A 49 -25.71 -0.08 -6.07
C SER A 49 -26.53 0.44 -4.89
N ARG A 50 -26.56 -0.32 -3.79
CA ARG A 50 -27.39 -0.02 -2.58
C ARG A 50 -26.62 0.76 -1.51
N ALA A 51 -25.30 0.68 -1.49
CA ALA A 51 -24.48 1.32 -0.46
C ALA A 51 -24.39 2.85 -0.65
N ALA A 52 -24.25 3.58 0.45
CA ALA A 52 -23.98 5.02 0.45
C ALA A 52 -22.57 5.27 -0.15
N LYS A 53 -22.50 6.16 -1.15
CA LYS A 53 -21.26 6.39 -1.92
C LYS A 53 -20.25 7.27 -1.21
N ASP A 54 -20.68 8.02 -0.23
CA ASP A 54 -19.89 8.96 0.58
C ASP A 54 -19.14 8.29 1.75
N VAL A 55 -19.38 6.98 1.98
CA VAL A 55 -18.67 6.21 3.01
C VAL A 55 -17.17 6.25 2.77
N ILE A 56 -16.41 6.71 3.77
CA ILE A 56 -14.94 6.71 3.73
C ILE A 56 -14.43 5.28 3.89
N LEU A 57 -13.61 4.82 2.96
CA LEU A 57 -13.00 3.51 2.99
C LEU A 57 -11.59 3.55 3.59
N TYR A 58 -10.82 4.61 3.31
CA TYR A 58 -9.50 4.79 3.89
C TYR A 58 -9.05 6.25 3.86
N TYR A 59 -8.11 6.54 4.76
CA TYR A 59 -7.48 7.84 4.95
C TYR A 59 -6.03 7.78 4.48
N MET A 60 -5.55 8.83 3.82
CA MET A 60 -4.20 8.93 3.28
C MET A 60 -3.56 10.23 3.74
N PHE A 61 -2.47 10.11 4.47
CA PHE A 61 -1.64 11.24 4.90
C PHE A 61 -0.38 11.21 4.04
N ARG A 62 -0.21 12.23 3.22
CA ARG A 62 0.87 12.30 2.24
C ARG A 62 1.99 13.20 2.73
N ASP A 63 3.24 12.81 2.40
CA ASP A 63 4.44 13.61 2.67
C ASP A 63 4.59 13.95 4.16
N LEU A 64 4.40 12.97 5.01
CA LEU A 64 4.33 13.13 6.46
C LEU A 64 5.73 12.99 7.08
N HIS A 65 6.49 14.07 7.14
CA HIS A 65 7.82 14.12 7.76
C HIS A 65 7.91 15.22 8.83
N ARG A 66 8.93 15.17 9.70
CA ARG A 66 9.24 16.25 10.63
C ARG A 66 9.85 17.44 9.87
N ARG A 67 9.70 18.64 10.41
CA ARG A 67 10.26 19.86 9.78
C ARG A 67 11.78 19.77 9.60
N GLU A 68 12.49 19.21 10.57
CA GLU A 68 13.95 19.05 10.51
C GLU A 68 14.41 18.07 9.43
N ASP A 69 13.54 17.16 8.98
CA ASP A 69 13.86 16.16 7.95
C ASP A 69 13.42 16.58 6.53
N GLU A 70 12.74 17.73 6.38
CA GLU A 70 12.19 18.21 5.11
C GLU A 70 13.24 18.24 3.99
N GLU A 71 14.42 18.79 4.27
CA GLU A 71 15.49 18.87 3.25
C GLU A 71 16.03 17.50 2.86
N LEU A 72 16.06 16.53 3.80
CA LEU A 72 16.46 15.17 3.52
C LEU A 72 15.47 14.49 2.57
N PHE A 73 14.17 14.57 2.87
CA PHE A 73 13.11 13.99 2.02
C PHE A 73 13.10 14.64 0.64
N ARG A 74 13.10 15.98 0.57
CA ARG A 74 13.12 16.73 -0.68
C ARG A 74 14.39 16.44 -1.49
N GLY A 75 15.57 16.44 -0.86
CA GLY A 75 16.85 16.19 -1.52
C GLY A 75 16.95 14.79 -2.13
N ASN A 76 16.32 13.80 -1.49
CA ASN A 76 16.25 12.43 -2.02
C ASN A 76 15.04 12.23 -2.98
N GLY A 77 14.11 13.19 -3.08
CA GLY A 77 12.90 13.06 -3.88
C GLY A 77 11.99 11.91 -3.44
N ILE A 78 11.99 11.64 -2.13
CA ILE A 78 11.19 10.57 -1.50
C ILE A 78 10.09 11.20 -0.65
N ARG A 79 8.95 10.52 -0.59
CA ARG A 79 7.81 10.87 0.23
C ARG A 79 7.53 9.74 1.22
N TYR A 80 7.22 10.09 2.47
CA TYR A 80 6.71 9.17 3.48
C TYR A 80 5.23 9.41 3.65
N ASP A 81 4.44 8.38 3.43
CA ASP A 81 2.98 8.43 3.53
C ASP A 81 2.48 7.47 4.61
N VAL A 82 1.32 7.78 5.19
CA VAL A 82 0.58 6.87 6.08
C VAL A 82 -0.80 6.64 5.50
N THR A 83 -1.23 5.38 5.44
CA THR A 83 -2.58 5.00 5.01
C THR A 83 -3.26 4.21 6.11
N ILE A 84 -4.51 4.58 6.41
CA ILE A 84 -5.34 3.95 7.45
C ILE A 84 -6.58 3.37 6.78
N ILE A 85 -6.77 2.06 6.90
CA ILE A 85 -7.89 1.32 6.32
C ILE A 85 -8.70 0.68 7.46
N PRO A 86 -9.78 1.33 7.92
CA PRO A 86 -10.67 0.73 8.92
C PRO A 86 -11.28 -0.59 8.42
N PRO A 87 -11.58 -1.55 9.30
CA PRO A 87 -12.15 -2.84 8.91
C PRO A 87 -13.54 -2.65 8.29
N ARG A 88 -13.77 -3.29 7.16
CA ARG A 88 -15.04 -3.24 6.43
C ARG A 88 -15.11 -4.34 5.37
N ASN A 89 -16.32 -4.70 4.97
CA ASN A 89 -16.57 -5.51 3.80
C ASN A 89 -17.20 -4.66 2.69
N LEU A 90 -16.78 -4.89 1.46
CA LEU A 90 -17.37 -4.34 0.24
C LEU A 90 -18.29 -5.39 -0.41
N GLY A 91 -19.36 -5.76 0.33
CA GLY A 91 -20.25 -6.85 -0.05
C GLY A 91 -19.59 -8.21 0.14
N LEU A 92 -19.16 -8.84 -0.96
CA LEU A 92 -18.54 -10.15 -0.96
C LEU A 92 -17.04 -10.12 -0.63
N GLU A 93 -16.37 -9.00 -0.78
CA GLU A 93 -14.93 -8.86 -0.61
C GLU A 93 -14.54 -8.00 0.61
N TYR A 94 -13.30 -8.14 1.09
CA TYR A 94 -12.74 -7.24 2.09
C TYR A 94 -12.51 -5.83 1.54
N VAL A 95 -12.45 -4.84 2.43
CA VAL A 95 -12.03 -3.48 2.07
C VAL A 95 -10.62 -3.47 1.53
N LYS A 96 -10.42 -2.65 0.48
CA LYS A 96 -9.15 -2.58 -0.25
C LYS A 96 -8.91 -1.19 -0.82
N THR A 97 -7.67 -0.93 -1.22
CA THR A 97 -7.34 0.24 -2.04
C THR A 97 -7.81 0.04 -3.50
N ALA A 98 -7.85 1.13 -4.27
CA ALA A 98 -8.30 1.08 -5.67
C ALA A 98 -7.40 0.22 -6.58
N GLY A 99 -6.13 0.05 -6.17
CA GLY A 99 -5.12 -0.62 -6.98
C GLY A 99 -4.56 0.29 -8.08
N HIS A 100 -3.24 0.19 -8.28
CA HIS A 100 -2.56 0.99 -9.30
C HIS A 100 -1.23 0.36 -9.71
N TYR A 101 -0.69 0.86 -10.82
CA TYR A 101 0.69 0.65 -11.25
C TYR A 101 1.49 1.93 -11.03
N HIS A 102 2.80 1.79 -10.95
CA HIS A 102 3.72 2.91 -11.08
C HIS A 102 4.16 3.06 -12.54
N PRO A 103 4.40 4.29 -13.03
CA PRO A 103 4.93 4.49 -14.36
C PRO A 103 6.38 4.01 -14.46
N GLU A 104 6.88 3.91 -15.68
CA GLU A 104 8.29 3.63 -15.94
C GLU A 104 9.17 4.74 -15.36
N ALA A 105 10.24 4.33 -14.66
CA ALA A 105 11.26 5.20 -14.12
C ALA A 105 12.52 5.19 -15.00
N SER A 106 13.04 3.99 -15.31
CA SER A 106 14.24 3.80 -16.12
C SER A 106 14.33 2.39 -16.68
N ALA A 107 14.93 2.24 -17.87
CA ALA A 107 15.29 0.96 -18.47
C ALA A 107 14.14 -0.08 -18.49
N SER A 108 12.92 0.35 -18.83
CA SER A 108 11.69 -0.48 -18.85
C SER A 108 11.29 -1.03 -17.48
N MET A 109 11.78 -0.42 -16.40
CA MET A 109 11.38 -0.73 -15.03
C MET A 109 10.55 0.41 -14.45
N SER A 110 9.43 0.06 -13.79
CA SER A 110 8.61 1.03 -13.07
C SER A 110 9.25 1.39 -11.73
N TYR A 111 8.85 2.55 -11.18
CA TYR A 111 9.20 2.91 -9.81
C TYR A 111 8.79 1.80 -8.84
N THR A 112 9.60 1.64 -7.79
CA THR A 112 9.34 0.74 -6.67
C THR A 112 8.71 1.49 -5.50
N GLU A 113 8.21 0.74 -4.52
CA GLU A 113 7.67 1.28 -3.28
C GLU A 113 7.98 0.30 -2.14
N ILE A 114 8.08 0.80 -0.92
CA ILE A 114 8.22 -0.05 0.26
C ILE A 114 7.19 0.34 1.31
N TYR A 115 6.47 -0.66 1.82
CA TYR A 115 5.49 -0.54 2.88
C TYR A 115 6.02 -1.09 4.20
N GLU A 116 5.47 -0.58 5.31
CA GLU A 116 5.56 -1.17 6.63
C GLU A 116 4.17 -1.20 7.28
N VAL A 117 3.83 -2.31 7.92
CA VAL A 117 2.59 -2.44 8.70
C VAL A 117 2.85 -1.95 10.12
N LEU A 118 2.16 -0.87 10.53
CA LEU A 118 2.26 -0.31 11.87
C LEU A 118 1.21 -0.89 12.83
N ASN A 119 0.05 -1.32 12.31
CA ASN A 119 -1.01 -1.97 13.09
C ASN A 119 -1.88 -2.85 12.20
N GLY A 120 -2.40 -3.93 12.75
CA GLY A 120 -3.29 -4.86 12.06
C GLY A 120 -2.55 -5.80 11.12
N LYS A 121 -3.28 -6.27 10.10
CA LYS A 121 -2.81 -7.20 9.08
C LYS A 121 -3.07 -6.63 7.70
N ALA A 122 -2.10 -6.71 6.81
CA ALA A 122 -2.21 -6.32 5.42
C ALA A 122 -2.01 -7.51 4.49
N HIS A 123 -2.84 -7.61 3.44
CA HIS A 123 -2.57 -8.44 2.28
C HIS A 123 -2.25 -7.52 1.09
N TYR A 124 -1.04 -7.64 0.55
CA TYR A 124 -0.63 -6.94 -0.66
C TYR A 124 -0.78 -7.87 -1.84
N LEU A 125 -1.81 -7.64 -2.66
CA LEU A 125 -2.03 -8.39 -3.89
C LEU A 125 -1.26 -7.71 -5.02
N LEU A 126 -0.17 -8.34 -5.44
CA LEU A 126 0.73 -7.86 -6.48
C LEU A 126 0.44 -8.57 -7.78
N GLN A 127 0.49 -7.86 -8.91
CA GLN A 127 0.33 -8.46 -10.23
C GLN A 127 1.31 -7.85 -11.23
N LYS A 128 2.02 -8.70 -11.98
CA LYS A 128 2.93 -8.29 -13.05
C LYS A 128 2.23 -8.36 -14.40
N ALA A 129 2.26 -7.26 -15.15
CA ALA A 129 1.72 -7.20 -16.48
C ALA A 129 2.83 -7.12 -17.54
N GLU A 130 2.67 -7.89 -18.60
CA GLU A 130 3.49 -7.79 -19.82
C GLU A 130 2.54 -7.58 -21.02
N GLY A 131 2.49 -6.33 -21.46
CA GLY A 131 1.43 -5.89 -22.39
C GLY A 131 0.04 -6.06 -21.75
N ASN A 132 -0.83 -6.80 -22.43
CA ASN A 132 -2.21 -7.06 -21.96
C ASN A 132 -2.35 -8.33 -21.09
N ARG A 133 -1.25 -9.04 -20.81
CA ARG A 133 -1.28 -10.31 -20.07
C ARG A 133 -0.73 -10.12 -18.66
N ILE A 134 -1.37 -10.76 -17.69
CA ILE A 134 -0.80 -10.93 -16.36
C ILE A 134 0.08 -12.18 -16.38
N THR A 135 1.36 -12.03 -16.04
CA THR A 135 2.35 -13.10 -16.08
C THR A 135 2.68 -13.64 -14.70
N ASP A 136 2.41 -12.87 -13.64
CA ASP A 136 2.57 -13.31 -12.26
C ASP A 136 1.55 -12.65 -11.34
N VAL A 137 1.06 -13.38 -10.32
CA VAL A 137 0.20 -12.84 -9.26
C VAL A 137 0.66 -13.39 -7.91
N LEU A 138 0.91 -12.48 -6.99
CA LEU A 138 1.45 -12.78 -5.67
C LEU A 138 0.63 -12.07 -4.60
N LEU A 139 0.18 -12.82 -3.59
CA LEU A 139 -0.33 -12.26 -2.34
C LEU A 139 0.77 -12.31 -1.29
N VAL A 140 1.13 -11.15 -0.76
CA VAL A 140 2.07 -11.03 0.36
C VAL A 140 1.30 -10.71 1.62
N GLU A 141 1.31 -11.63 2.58
CA GLU A 141 0.72 -11.42 3.90
C GLU A 141 1.74 -10.74 4.82
N ALA A 142 1.33 -9.67 5.48
CA ALA A 142 2.18 -8.90 6.38
C ALA A 142 1.44 -8.52 7.66
N VAL A 143 2.15 -8.52 8.76
CA VAL A 143 1.66 -8.11 10.08
C VAL A 143 2.54 -7.01 10.66
N LYS A 144 2.13 -6.41 11.77
CA LYS A 144 2.88 -5.33 12.44
C LYS A 144 4.39 -5.58 12.46
N GLY A 145 5.16 -4.59 11.98
CA GLY A 145 6.61 -4.58 11.85
C GLY A 145 7.16 -5.21 10.58
N ASP A 146 6.34 -5.92 9.81
CA ASP A 146 6.76 -6.44 8.51
C ASP A 146 6.87 -5.34 7.47
N LYS A 147 7.87 -5.47 6.60
CA LYS A 147 8.12 -4.58 5.48
C LYS A 147 7.96 -5.32 4.16
N VAL A 148 7.28 -4.70 3.21
CA VAL A 148 6.98 -5.31 1.89
C VAL A 148 7.42 -4.35 0.81
N ILE A 149 8.28 -4.84 -0.09
CA ILE A 149 8.69 -4.07 -1.27
C ILE A 149 7.79 -4.45 -2.44
N ILE A 150 7.26 -3.44 -3.11
CA ILE A 150 6.60 -3.59 -4.40
C ILE A 150 7.68 -3.56 -5.47
N PRO A 151 7.96 -4.69 -6.14
CA PRO A 151 9.03 -4.76 -7.13
C PRO A 151 8.72 -3.94 -8.39
N PRO A 152 9.73 -3.64 -9.23
CA PRO A 152 9.48 -3.01 -10.52
C PRO A 152 8.49 -3.82 -11.37
N ASN A 153 7.63 -3.12 -12.11
CA ASN A 153 6.64 -3.67 -13.04
C ASN A 153 5.48 -4.44 -12.39
N TYR A 154 5.34 -4.34 -11.04
CA TYR A 154 4.15 -4.85 -10.36
C TYR A 154 3.19 -3.71 -10.03
N GLY A 155 1.93 -3.91 -10.40
CA GLY A 155 0.82 -3.17 -9.81
C GLY A 155 0.38 -3.85 -8.52
N HIS A 156 -0.28 -3.10 -7.63
CA HIS A 156 -0.67 -3.64 -6.33
C HIS A 156 -2.00 -3.09 -5.82
N VAL A 157 -2.62 -3.89 -4.98
CA VAL A 157 -3.79 -3.56 -4.16
C VAL A 157 -3.46 -3.93 -2.73
N THR A 158 -3.74 -3.05 -1.77
CA THR A 158 -3.68 -3.39 -0.34
C THR A 158 -5.08 -3.72 0.16
N ILE A 159 -5.20 -4.83 0.87
CA ILE A 159 -6.46 -5.36 1.42
C ILE A 159 -6.32 -5.40 2.93
N ASN A 160 -7.34 -4.99 3.67
CA ASN A 160 -7.46 -5.25 5.11
C ASN A 160 -8.34 -6.48 5.32
N PRO A 161 -7.76 -7.67 5.58
CA PRO A 161 -8.49 -8.94 5.71
C PRO A 161 -8.94 -9.21 7.15
N SER A 162 -8.90 -8.21 8.04
CA SER A 162 -9.14 -8.39 9.48
C SER A 162 -10.21 -7.46 10.02
N ASP A 163 -10.63 -7.70 11.26
CA ASP A 163 -11.57 -6.85 12.01
C ASP A 163 -10.86 -5.72 12.75
N GLU A 164 -9.56 -5.56 12.55
CA GLU A 164 -8.77 -4.47 13.12
C GLU A 164 -8.47 -3.39 12.07
N THR A 165 -8.31 -2.15 12.52
CA THR A 165 -7.84 -1.07 11.64
C THR A 165 -6.43 -1.38 11.16
N LEU A 166 -6.26 -1.51 9.85
CA LEU A 166 -4.93 -1.59 9.24
C LEU A 166 -4.35 -0.18 9.16
N ILE A 167 -3.16 -0.01 9.73
CA ILE A 167 -2.35 1.20 9.60
C ILE A 167 -1.01 0.80 9.00
N MET A 168 -0.71 1.37 7.87
CA MET A 168 0.55 1.13 7.15
C MET A 168 1.18 2.44 6.75
N THR A 169 2.49 2.42 6.61
CA THR A 169 3.28 3.51 6.03
C THR A 169 4.00 3.02 4.80
N ASN A 170 4.44 3.96 3.96
CA ASN A 170 5.27 3.67 2.81
C ASN A 170 6.28 4.78 2.53
N LEU A 171 7.40 4.38 1.93
CA LEU A 171 8.33 5.26 1.25
C LEU A 171 8.20 5.04 -0.25
N VAL A 172 8.04 6.12 -0.97
CA VAL A 172 7.82 6.12 -2.42
C VAL A 172 8.47 7.35 -3.06
N SER A 173 8.87 7.25 -4.31
CA SER A 173 9.35 8.41 -5.08
C SER A 173 8.25 9.48 -5.17
N GLY A 174 8.59 10.73 -4.88
CA GLY A 174 7.72 11.89 -5.10
C GLY A 174 7.65 12.37 -6.56
N ARG A 175 8.31 11.67 -7.50
CA ARG A 175 8.50 12.11 -8.89
C ARG A 175 7.42 11.64 -9.86
N PHE A 176 6.43 10.88 -9.40
CA PHE A 176 5.40 10.31 -10.28
C PHE A 176 4.01 10.34 -9.65
N GLU A 177 3.03 10.12 -10.52
CA GLU A 177 1.64 9.87 -10.13
C GLU A 177 1.25 8.41 -10.45
N SER A 178 0.44 7.81 -9.58
CA SER A 178 -0.03 6.44 -9.74
C SER A 178 -0.95 6.26 -10.94
N VAL A 179 -0.81 5.13 -11.67
CA VAL A 179 -1.58 4.80 -12.87
C VAL A 179 -2.72 3.85 -12.53
N TYR A 180 -3.94 4.38 -12.40
CA TYR A 180 -5.15 3.63 -11.99
C TYR A 180 -5.90 2.98 -13.16
N VAL A 181 -5.75 3.51 -14.37
CA VAL A 181 -6.52 3.12 -15.55
C VAL A 181 -6.51 1.61 -15.84
N PRO A 182 -5.38 0.88 -15.73
CA PRO A 182 -5.38 -0.57 -16.00
C PRO A 182 -6.28 -1.36 -15.05
N TYR A 183 -6.36 -0.98 -13.77
CA TYR A 183 -7.24 -1.61 -12.79
C TYR A 183 -8.70 -1.28 -13.05
N ARG A 184 -9.04 -0.01 -13.33
CA ARG A 184 -10.40 0.44 -13.65
C ARG A 184 -10.96 -0.28 -14.88
N ASN A 185 -10.19 -0.34 -15.95
CA ASN A 185 -10.60 -0.98 -17.21
C ASN A 185 -10.82 -2.50 -17.09
N ARG A 186 -10.29 -3.12 -16.03
CA ARG A 186 -10.43 -4.56 -15.77
C ARG A 186 -11.31 -4.85 -14.53
N SER A 187 -12.02 -3.85 -14.02
CA SER A 187 -12.87 -3.97 -12.83
C SER A 187 -12.13 -4.41 -11.56
N GLY A 188 -10.86 -4.07 -11.43
CA GLY A 188 -10.03 -4.38 -10.26
C GLY A 188 -8.79 -5.22 -10.56
N ALA A 189 -8.27 -5.90 -9.55
CA ALA A 189 -7.10 -6.76 -9.64
C ALA A 189 -7.40 -8.09 -10.34
N ALA A 190 -6.35 -8.86 -10.65
CA ALA A 190 -6.43 -10.20 -11.26
C ALA A 190 -7.21 -11.21 -10.39
N TYR A 191 -7.22 -11.02 -9.08
CA TYR A 191 -8.02 -11.77 -8.12
C TYR A 191 -8.70 -10.83 -7.15
N TYR A 192 -9.83 -11.27 -6.60
CA TYR A 192 -10.51 -10.65 -5.48
C TYR A 192 -10.39 -11.54 -4.25
N GLU A 193 -10.05 -10.99 -3.12
CA GLU A 193 -10.09 -11.68 -1.83
C GLU A 193 -11.48 -11.51 -1.21
N LEU A 194 -12.17 -12.62 -1.01
CA LEU A 194 -13.51 -12.64 -0.45
C LEU A 194 -13.46 -12.64 1.09
N LYS A 195 -14.52 -12.15 1.71
CA LYS A 195 -14.65 -12.07 3.18
C LYS A 195 -14.64 -13.41 3.92
N ASP A 196 -14.70 -14.53 3.19
CA ASP A 196 -14.53 -15.89 3.72
C ASP A 196 -13.07 -16.38 3.59
N GLY A 197 -12.17 -15.53 3.12
CA GLY A 197 -10.75 -15.85 2.90
C GLY A 197 -10.46 -16.59 1.60
N SER A 198 -11.47 -16.87 0.78
CA SER A 198 -11.26 -17.46 -0.53
C SER A 198 -10.90 -16.41 -1.58
N PHE A 199 -10.38 -16.87 -2.73
CA PHE A 199 -10.01 -16.00 -3.84
C PHE A 199 -10.83 -16.31 -5.09
N ARG A 200 -11.36 -15.25 -5.73
CA ARG A 200 -12.06 -15.33 -6.99
C ARG A 200 -11.22 -14.71 -8.10
N LYS A 201 -11.07 -15.42 -9.22
CA LYS A 201 -10.43 -14.86 -10.41
C LYS A 201 -11.29 -13.72 -10.99
N ASN A 202 -10.61 -12.72 -11.50
CA ASN A 202 -11.25 -11.67 -12.26
C ASN A 202 -11.27 -12.06 -13.75
N GLU A 203 -12.43 -12.43 -14.23
CA GLU A 203 -12.62 -12.95 -15.60
C GLU A 203 -12.29 -11.90 -16.70
N ASN A 204 -12.24 -10.62 -16.34
CA ASN A 204 -11.87 -9.54 -17.30
C ASN A 204 -10.40 -9.61 -17.74
N TYR A 205 -9.58 -10.44 -17.08
CA TYR A 205 -8.18 -10.67 -17.49
C TYR A 205 -7.99 -11.90 -18.40
N GLY A 206 -9.04 -12.72 -18.60
CA GLY A 206 -8.94 -13.97 -19.35
C GLY A 206 -8.06 -15.00 -18.62
N ARG A 207 -7.03 -15.52 -19.29
CA ARG A 207 -6.13 -16.51 -18.67
C ARG A 207 -5.21 -15.85 -17.65
N LEU A 208 -5.32 -16.29 -16.40
CA LEU A 208 -4.48 -15.84 -15.28
C LEU A 208 -3.53 -16.94 -14.81
N PRO A 209 -2.30 -16.58 -14.39
CA PRO A 209 -1.45 -17.50 -13.62
C PRO A 209 -2.11 -17.83 -12.28
N PRO A 210 -1.71 -18.94 -11.62
CA PRO A 210 -2.16 -19.24 -10.28
C PRO A 210 -1.70 -18.16 -9.29
N LEU A 211 -2.56 -17.83 -8.32
CA LEU A 211 -2.20 -16.96 -7.21
C LEU A 211 -1.20 -17.69 -6.30
N ARG A 212 -0.04 -17.09 -6.09
CA ARG A 212 0.94 -17.53 -5.10
C ARG A 212 0.75 -16.74 -3.82
N GLN A 213 0.80 -17.40 -2.67
CA GLN A 213 0.65 -16.77 -1.35
C GLN A 213 1.96 -16.96 -0.58
N ILE A 214 2.49 -15.88 -0.05
CA ILE A 214 3.71 -15.87 0.75
C ILE A 214 3.58 -14.93 1.96
N MET A 215 4.35 -15.17 2.99
CA MET A 215 4.55 -14.20 4.07
C MET A 215 5.55 -13.12 3.63
N ALA A 216 5.46 -11.95 4.25
CA ALA A 216 6.43 -10.87 4.03
C ALA A 216 7.86 -11.37 4.27
N GLU A 217 8.74 -11.08 3.32
CA GLU A 217 10.14 -11.53 3.34
C GLU A 217 10.94 -10.75 4.39
N LYS A 218 11.68 -11.47 5.22
CA LYS A 218 12.61 -10.87 6.19
C LYS A 218 13.94 -10.57 5.50
N ARG A 219 14.36 -9.32 5.53
CA ARG A 219 15.61 -8.86 4.97
C ARG A 219 16.49 -8.26 6.07
N LYS A 220 17.78 -8.63 6.12
CA LYS A 220 18.72 -8.15 7.16
C LYS A 220 18.85 -6.62 7.19
N TRP A 221 18.78 -5.99 6.02
CA TRP A 221 18.88 -4.53 5.89
C TRP A 221 17.56 -3.79 6.16
N LEU A 222 16.44 -4.55 6.36
CA LEU A 222 15.13 -4.05 6.77
C LEU A 222 14.70 -4.69 8.11
N PRO A 223 15.37 -4.38 9.22
CA PRO A 223 15.05 -4.99 10.51
C PRO A 223 13.64 -4.60 10.96
N ARG A 224 12.92 -5.55 11.59
CA ARG A 224 11.55 -5.30 12.08
C ARG A 224 11.52 -4.31 13.24
N GLU A 225 12.59 -4.26 14.01
CA GLU A 225 12.73 -3.47 15.25
C GLU A 225 12.92 -1.99 14.97
N MET A 226 13.33 -1.62 13.76
CA MET A 226 13.51 -0.23 13.35
C MET A 226 12.41 0.14 12.34
N ASP A 227 11.63 1.16 12.67
CA ASP A 227 10.59 1.65 11.77
C ASP A 227 11.17 2.25 10.50
N LEU A 228 10.34 2.28 9.44
CA LEU A 228 10.76 2.68 8.09
C LEU A 228 11.19 4.15 8.02
N TYR A 229 10.54 5.03 8.82
CA TYR A 229 10.91 6.44 8.92
C TYR A 229 12.31 6.62 9.47
N THR A 230 12.57 6.01 10.64
CA THR A 230 13.88 6.05 11.30
C THR A 230 14.98 5.45 10.42
N LEU A 231 14.67 4.34 9.74
CA LEU A 231 15.62 3.70 8.83
C LEU A 231 15.98 4.61 7.65
N PHE A 232 15.00 5.33 7.09
CA PHE A 232 15.25 6.27 6.01
C PHE A 232 16.10 7.47 6.46
N VAL A 233 15.75 8.11 7.58
CA VAL A 233 16.48 9.31 8.02
C VAL A 233 17.90 9.01 8.48
N THR A 234 18.17 7.79 8.97
CA THR A 234 19.52 7.38 9.38
C THR A 234 20.37 6.82 8.23
N THR A 235 19.75 6.18 7.25
CA THR A 235 20.45 5.50 6.15
C THR A 235 19.76 5.71 4.79
N PRO A 236 19.59 6.96 4.32
CA PRO A 236 18.83 7.27 3.10
C PRO A 236 19.40 6.58 1.85
N GLY A 237 20.71 6.30 1.84
CA GLY A 237 21.38 5.62 0.73
C GLY A 237 20.85 4.23 0.42
N LEU A 238 20.22 3.54 1.38
CA LEU A 238 19.59 2.22 1.18
C LEU A 238 18.33 2.29 0.31
N PHE A 239 17.75 3.46 0.13
CA PHE A 239 16.47 3.66 -0.54
C PHE A 239 16.59 4.26 -1.96
N LYS A 240 17.79 4.28 -2.52
CA LYS A 240 18.03 4.77 -3.89
C LYS A 240 17.18 4.06 -4.93
N PHE A 241 16.90 2.77 -4.71
CA PHE A 241 16.07 1.94 -5.58
C PHE A 241 14.64 2.47 -5.76
N LEU A 242 14.15 3.32 -4.86
CA LEU A 242 12.83 3.96 -4.99
C LEU A 242 12.77 4.95 -6.14
N ASN A 243 13.90 5.59 -6.48
CA ASN A 243 14.03 6.50 -7.61
C ASN A 243 14.70 5.86 -8.83
N ASP A 244 15.56 4.89 -8.60
CA ASP A 244 16.25 4.15 -9.64
C ASP A 244 16.05 2.63 -9.44
N PRO A 245 15.04 2.04 -10.08
CA PRO A 245 14.71 0.64 -9.90
C PRO A 245 15.83 -0.33 -10.39
N SER A 246 16.84 0.14 -11.11
CA SER A 246 17.99 -0.69 -11.48
C SER A 246 18.82 -1.11 -10.25
N GLU A 247 18.80 -0.30 -9.18
CA GLU A 247 19.44 -0.59 -7.90
C GLU A 247 18.71 -1.70 -7.12
N TYR A 248 17.45 -2.00 -7.49
CA TYR A 248 16.64 -3.02 -6.79
C TYR A 248 17.26 -4.42 -6.84
N SER A 249 17.89 -4.79 -7.96
CA SER A 249 18.54 -6.10 -8.13
C SER A 249 19.70 -6.32 -7.16
N GLN A 250 20.34 -5.25 -6.69
CA GLN A 250 21.47 -5.30 -5.75
C GLN A 250 21.03 -5.58 -4.31
N LEU A 251 19.73 -5.44 -4.01
CA LEU A 251 19.17 -5.68 -2.68
C LEU A 251 18.89 -7.16 -2.39
N SER A 252 19.10 -8.04 -3.36
CA SER A 252 18.74 -9.47 -3.28
C SER A 252 19.81 -10.35 -2.63
N THR A 253 20.85 -9.74 -2.01
CA THR A 253 21.95 -10.46 -1.33
C THR A 253 21.92 -10.28 0.19
#